data_e1b3c433c35fa62ad3b34a36c76a4fd8
#
_entry.id   e1b3c433c35fa62ad3b34a36c76a4fd8
#
_cell.length_a   1.000
_cell.length_b   1.000
_cell.length_c   1.000
_cell.angle_alpha   90.00
_cell.angle_beta   90.00
_cell.angle_gamma   90.00
#
_symmetry.space_group_name_H-M   'P 1'
#
loop_
_entity.id
_entity.type
_entity.pdbx_description
1 polymer ?
#
loop_
_entity_poly.entity_id
_entity_poly.type
_entity_poly.pdbx_seq_one_letter_code
_entity_poly.pdbx_strand_id
1 'polypeptide(L)'
;MRRSILILVAIGLAACGSTQHSVSTRAAQKSPGQTAHSSAPHSTVTGAATGRPGTTPVPILMYHVINPPLPGAPFPGLYVPAGEFAAQMQALKAAGWHAVTLDQLKAFWTRGVPLPAGKPIVLTFDNGYQSQYSNALPVLKQMGWVGNEMMQLTGLPPSQGGLSDSQIRALIAGGWELDTQGISHADLIALPASELHYQVFAARQLLRQRYGVPVDWFAYPSGHYNASVIATLKSAGFAGSVTVVPGWASPGDDPFRLPRLRVLGGTSPSALLAQIASIQGAAPAPLTYP
;
A
#
# COMPACT_ATOMS: atom_id res chain seq x y z
N MET A 1 -30.48 53.42 -9.84
CA MET A 1 -29.61 54.53 -9.40
C MET A 1 -28.19 54.00 -9.23
N ARG A 2 -27.30 54.51 -10.06
CA ARG A 2 -25.87 54.16 -10.15
C ARG A 2 -25.09 54.76 -8.98
N ARG A 3 -24.09 54.08 -8.45
CA ARG A 3 -22.88 54.75 -7.92
C ARG A 3 -21.67 53.80 -8.09
N SER A 4 -20.86 54.13 -9.10
CA SER A 4 -19.50 53.67 -9.29
C SER A 4 -18.56 54.44 -8.36
N ILE A 5 -17.58 53.75 -7.77
CA ILE A 5 -16.44 54.39 -7.11
C ILE A 5 -15.18 53.84 -7.77
N LEU A 6 -14.50 54.72 -8.49
CA LEU A 6 -13.12 54.60 -8.96
C LEU A 6 -12.18 54.96 -7.78
N ILE A 7 -11.11 54.18 -7.59
CA ILE A 7 -9.94 54.64 -6.81
C ILE A 7 -8.69 54.45 -7.66
N LEU A 8 -7.95 55.55 -7.76
CA LEU A 8 -6.76 55.81 -8.56
C LEU A 8 -5.51 55.03 -8.06
N VAL A 9 -4.69 54.72 -9.05
CA VAL A 9 -3.29 54.27 -8.95
C VAL A 9 -2.40 55.45 -8.58
N ALA A 10 -1.46 55.27 -7.69
CA ALA A 10 -0.31 56.16 -7.50
C ALA A 10 0.99 55.36 -7.68
N ILE A 11 1.73 55.71 -8.72
CA ILE A 11 3.09 55.23 -9.06
C ILE A 11 4.08 56.17 -8.34
N GLY A 12 5.00 55.58 -7.59
CA GLY A 12 6.15 56.31 -7.03
C GLY A 12 7.46 55.66 -7.51
N LEU A 13 8.11 56.33 -8.46
CA LEU A 13 9.53 56.12 -8.81
C LEU A 13 10.39 56.92 -7.85
N ALA A 14 11.48 56.32 -7.33
CA ALA A 14 12.65 57.06 -6.86
C ALA A 14 13.91 56.24 -7.11
N ALA A 15 14.91 56.99 -7.59
CA ALA A 15 16.11 56.56 -8.28
C ALA A 15 17.35 56.38 -7.37
N CYS A 16 18.30 55.64 -7.92
CA CYS A 16 19.79 55.71 -7.83
C CYS A 16 20.48 56.11 -6.53
N GLY A 17 21.45 55.27 -6.15
CA GLY A 17 22.58 55.58 -5.29
C GLY A 17 23.66 54.50 -5.36
N SER A 18 24.62 54.69 -6.26
CA SER A 18 25.86 53.86 -6.36
C SER A 18 26.85 54.32 -5.31
N THR A 19 27.43 53.40 -4.54
CA THR A 19 28.76 53.58 -3.93
C THR A 19 29.48 52.23 -3.86
N GLN A 20 30.61 52.16 -4.61
CA GLN A 20 31.66 51.17 -4.46
C GLN A 20 32.47 51.48 -3.20
N HIS A 21 32.87 50.47 -2.44
CA HIS A 21 34.23 50.37 -1.83
C HIS A 21 34.39 49.00 -1.16
N SER A 22 35.31 48.34 -1.56
CA SER A 22 36.63 47.82 -1.17
C SER A 22 36.61 46.39 -0.56
N VAL A 23 37.44 45.61 -1.19
CA VAL A 23 37.97 44.30 -0.88
C VAL A 23 38.44 44.19 0.57
N SER A 24 37.98 43.15 1.28
CA SER A 24 38.74 42.58 2.38
C SER A 24 38.58 41.04 2.38
N THR A 25 39.68 40.40 2.11
CA THR A 25 39.95 38.98 2.27
C THR A 25 39.94 38.61 3.75
N ARG A 26 39.13 37.63 4.17
CA ARG A 26 39.60 36.61 5.11
C ARG A 26 38.54 35.56 5.51
N ALA A 27 39.07 34.36 5.60
CA ALA A 27 38.61 33.22 6.40
C ALA A 27 37.47 32.33 5.84
N ALA A 28 37.93 31.17 5.42
CA ALA A 28 37.11 29.97 5.21
C ALA A 28 36.32 29.59 6.48
N GLN A 29 35.02 29.72 6.45
CA GLN A 29 34.13 29.05 7.42
C GLN A 29 33.75 27.68 6.88
N LYS A 30 34.12 26.65 7.64
CA LYS A 30 33.66 25.28 7.47
C LYS A 30 32.13 25.25 7.50
N SER A 31 31.52 24.75 6.45
CA SER A 31 30.11 24.36 6.42
C SER A 31 29.83 23.27 7.48
N PRO A 32 28.73 23.36 8.23
CA PRO A 32 28.29 22.26 9.09
C PRO A 32 27.92 21.06 8.20
N GLY A 33 28.38 19.89 8.61
CA GLY A 33 28.21 18.63 7.90
C GLY A 33 26.76 18.37 7.48
N GLN A 34 26.60 17.96 6.24
CA GLN A 34 25.43 17.22 5.80
C GLN A 34 25.30 15.98 6.70
N THR A 35 24.27 15.97 7.53
CA THR A 35 23.82 14.74 8.17
C THR A 35 23.37 13.80 7.07
N ALA A 36 24.17 12.78 6.82
CA ALA A 36 23.78 11.65 5.99
C ALA A 36 22.49 11.08 6.58
N HIS A 37 21.37 11.23 5.86
CA HIS A 37 20.17 10.47 6.14
C HIS A 37 20.53 9.00 5.92
N SER A 38 20.74 8.29 7.02
CA SER A 38 20.84 6.84 7.03
C SER A 38 19.52 6.30 6.47
N SER A 39 19.55 5.81 5.24
CA SER A 39 18.48 5.03 4.65
C SER A 39 18.29 3.79 5.53
N ALA A 40 17.14 3.67 6.16
CA ALA A 40 16.77 2.44 6.85
C ALA A 40 16.88 1.28 5.84
N PRO A 41 17.44 0.12 6.24
CA PRO A 41 17.52 -1.00 5.34
C PRO A 41 16.10 -1.47 4.99
N HIS A 42 15.74 -1.34 3.72
CA HIS A 42 14.65 -2.15 3.18
C HIS A 42 14.97 -3.60 3.51
N SER A 43 13.95 -4.36 3.95
CA SER A 43 14.06 -5.81 4.05
C SER A 43 14.31 -6.36 2.65
N THR A 44 15.55 -6.24 2.19
CA THR A 44 15.99 -6.93 0.99
C THR A 44 15.82 -8.41 1.26
N VAL A 45 15.10 -9.09 0.37
CA VAL A 45 15.01 -10.54 0.34
C VAL A 45 16.44 -11.08 0.22
N THR A 46 17.09 -11.39 1.36
CA THR A 46 18.52 -11.72 1.46
C THR A 46 18.82 -13.22 1.32
N GLY A 47 17.81 -14.02 0.98
CA GLY A 47 18.04 -15.43 0.67
C GLY A 47 18.72 -15.60 -0.69
N ALA A 48 19.77 -16.42 -0.77
CA ALA A 48 20.33 -16.86 -2.05
C ALA A 48 19.24 -17.61 -2.84
N ALA A 49 19.04 -17.22 -4.11
CA ALA A 49 18.13 -17.94 -4.99
C ALA A 49 18.60 -19.41 -5.14
N THR A 50 17.70 -20.37 -4.93
CA THR A 50 18.00 -21.80 -5.09
C THR A 50 17.96 -22.23 -6.56
N GLY A 51 17.48 -21.33 -7.46
CA GLY A 51 17.26 -21.59 -8.88
C GLY A 51 16.05 -22.48 -9.19
N ARG A 52 15.37 -23.00 -8.18
CA ARG A 52 14.13 -23.76 -8.32
C ARG A 52 12.94 -22.94 -7.84
N PRO A 53 12.03 -22.50 -8.76
CA PRO A 53 10.80 -21.81 -8.37
C PRO A 53 9.98 -22.59 -7.34
N GLY A 54 9.45 -21.89 -6.36
CA GLY A 54 8.52 -22.45 -5.39
C GLY A 54 7.17 -22.80 -6.04
N THR A 55 6.55 -23.86 -5.56
CA THR A 55 5.26 -24.36 -6.09
C THR A 55 4.10 -24.27 -5.10
N THR A 56 4.36 -23.81 -3.88
CA THR A 56 3.37 -23.76 -2.80
C THR A 56 2.34 -22.66 -3.06
N PRO A 57 1.03 -22.97 -3.15
CA PRO A 57 -0.03 -21.96 -3.12
C PRO A 57 -0.08 -21.25 -1.75
N VAL A 58 -0.46 -19.99 -1.75
CA VAL A 58 -0.44 -19.14 -0.55
C VAL A 58 -1.74 -18.34 -0.44
N PRO A 59 -2.43 -18.35 0.72
CA PRO A 59 -3.59 -17.50 0.94
C PRO A 59 -3.15 -16.05 1.14
N ILE A 60 -3.88 -15.12 0.53
CA ILE A 60 -3.72 -13.67 0.69
C ILE A 60 -4.96 -13.15 1.40
N LEU A 61 -4.82 -12.61 2.60
CA LEU A 61 -5.92 -12.02 3.35
C LEU A 61 -6.07 -10.54 3.03
N MET A 62 -7.31 -10.06 2.98
CA MET A 62 -7.66 -8.67 2.70
C MET A 62 -8.37 -8.06 3.90
N TYR A 63 -7.69 -7.15 4.58
CA TYR A 63 -8.21 -6.31 5.66
C TYR A 63 -8.43 -4.88 5.18
N HIS A 64 -9.25 -4.12 5.91
CA HIS A 64 -9.49 -2.70 5.67
C HIS A 64 -9.29 -1.91 6.97
N VAL A 65 -10.35 -1.64 7.70
CA VAL A 65 -10.31 -0.85 8.93
C VAL A 65 -10.08 -1.75 10.16
N ILE A 66 -9.04 -1.49 10.93
CA ILE A 66 -8.75 -2.25 12.17
C ILE A 66 -9.26 -1.48 13.39
N ASN A 67 -10.56 -1.27 13.39
CA ASN A 67 -11.32 -0.59 14.45
C ASN A 67 -12.77 -1.08 14.45
N PRO A 68 -13.52 -0.93 15.55
CA PRO A 68 -14.96 -1.11 15.50
C PRO A 68 -15.60 -0.02 14.60
N PRO A 69 -16.70 -0.35 13.89
CA PRO A 69 -17.38 0.63 13.07
C PRO A 69 -18.04 1.72 13.93
N LEU A 70 -17.94 2.97 13.48
CA LEU A 70 -18.72 4.06 14.06
C LEU A 70 -20.18 3.96 13.62
N PRO A 71 -21.14 4.52 14.38
CA PRO A 71 -22.52 4.61 13.94
C PRO A 71 -22.62 5.28 12.56
N GLY A 72 -23.30 4.64 11.62
CA GLY A 72 -23.43 5.14 10.25
C GLY A 72 -22.20 4.96 9.37
N ALA A 73 -21.18 4.22 9.82
CA ALA A 73 -20.02 3.92 8.99
C ALA A 73 -20.43 3.22 7.68
N PRO A 74 -19.88 3.62 6.52
CA PRO A 74 -20.10 2.90 5.29
C PRO A 74 -19.45 1.52 5.37
N PHE A 75 -20.14 0.50 4.84
CA PHE A 75 -19.65 -0.89 4.79
C PHE A 75 -19.13 -1.42 6.15
N PRO A 76 -19.96 -1.46 7.21
CA PRO A 76 -19.51 -1.79 8.57
C PRO A 76 -18.88 -3.18 8.69
N GLY A 77 -19.16 -4.10 7.75
CA GLY A 77 -18.50 -5.40 7.68
C GLY A 77 -17.02 -5.36 7.37
N LEU A 78 -16.48 -4.24 6.84
CA LEU A 78 -15.06 -4.08 6.57
C LEU A 78 -14.24 -3.66 7.81
N TYR A 79 -14.90 -3.50 8.95
CA TYR A 79 -14.28 -3.07 10.20
C TYR A 79 -14.03 -4.27 11.09
N VAL A 80 -12.77 -4.57 11.35
CA VAL A 80 -12.33 -5.63 12.26
C VAL A 80 -11.81 -4.96 13.54
N PRO A 81 -12.48 -5.12 14.69
CA PRO A 81 -11.99 -4.55 15.95
C PRO A 81 -10.56 -4.98 16.27
N ALA A 82 -9.76 -4.09 16.85
CA ALA A 82 -8.34 -4.34 17.12
C ALA A 82 -8.08 -5.61 17.95
N GLY A 83 -8.93 -5.88 18.95
CA GLY A 83 -8.85 -7.11 19.75
C GLY A 83 -9.17 -8.37 18.95
N GLU A 84 -10.13 -8.30 18.02
CA GLU A 84 -10.46 -9.39 17.10
C GLU A 84 -9.29 -9.66 16.14
N PHE A 85 -8.74 -8.61 15.53
CA PHE A 85 -7.55 -8.72 14.69
C PHE A 85 -6.38 -9.38 15.43
N ALA A 86 -6.07 -8.94 16.65
CA ALA A 86 -5.01 -9.52 17.45
C ALA A 86 -5.26 -11.01 17.74
N ALA A 87 -6.48 -11.40 18.08
CA ALA A 87 -6.85 -12.79 18.31
C ALA A 87 -6.74 -13.64 17.04
N GLN A 88 -7.13 -13.10 15.88
CA GLN A 88 -6.97 -13.74 14.58
C GLN A 88 -5.48 -13.98 14.26
N MET A 89 -4.60 -12.98 14.47
CA MET A 89 -3.16 -13.12 14.24
C MET A 89 -2.52 -14.16 15.18
N GLN A 90 -2.93 -14.18 16.44
CA GLN A 90 -2.48 -15.21 17.40
C GLN A 90 -2.88 -16.63 16.96
N ALA A 91 -4.11 -16.80 16.50
CA ALA A 91 -4.60 -18.08 16.00
C ALA A 91 -3.85 -18.55 14.74
N LEU A 92 -3.59 -17.61 13.80
CA LEU A 92 -2.78 -17.91 12.62
C LEU A 92 -1.37 -18.36 13.03
N LYS A 93 -0.71 -17.63 13.95
CA LYS A 93 0.61 -18.00 14.46
C LYS A 93 0.62 -19.38 15.14
N ALA A 94 -0.37 -19.64 15.99
CA ALA A 94 -0.53 -20.94 16.65
C ALA A 94 -0.76 -22.09 15.67
N ALA A 95 -1.43 -21.81 14.53
CA ALA A 95 -1.62 -22.77 13.44
C ALA A 95 -0.40 -22.91 12.51
N GLY A 96 0.74 -22.25 12.84
CA GLY A 96 2.01 -22.36 12.12
C GLY A 96 2.13 -21.47 10.89
N TRP A 97 1.28 -20.44 10.73
CA TRP A 97 1.41 -19.46 9.66
C TRP A 97 2.52 -18.44 9.96
N HIS A 98 3.09 -17.87 8.90
CA HIS A 98 4.07 -16.77 8.95
C HIS A 98 3.77 -15.76 7.84
N ALA A 99 3.63 -14.49 8.21
CA ALA A 99 3.31 -13.45 7.26
C ALA A 99 4.53 -13.05 6.42
N VAL A 100 4.33 -12.96 5.10
CA VAL A 100 5.32 -12.55 4.11
C VAL A 100 4.74 -11.46 3.22
N THR A 101 5.60 -10.71 2.51
CA THR A 101 5.16 -9.71 1.53
C THR A 101 4.89 -10.35 0.17
N LEU A 102 4.18 -9.61 -0.70
CA LEU A 102 3.95 -10.04 -2.08
C LEU A 102 5.25 -10.12 -2.88
N ASP A 103 6.22 -9.25 -2.63
CA ASP A 103 7.53 -9.32 -3.27
C ASP A 103 8.35 -10.53 -2.80
N GLN A 104 8.27 -10.87 -1.52
CA GLN A 104 8.87 -12.11 -1.01
C GLN A 104 8.22 -13.34 -1.64
N LEU A 105 6.89 -13.35 -1.74
CA LEU A 105 6.14 -14.42 -2.38
C LEU A 105 6.51 -14.56 -3.87
N LYS A 106 6.57 -13.44 -4.61
CA LYS A 106 7.02 -13.42 -6.01
C LYS A 106 8.43 -13.95 -6.15
N ALA A 107 9.36 -13.51 -5.29
CA ALA A 107 10.74 -13.98 -5.31
C ALA A 107 10.85 -15.48 -5.05
N PHE A 108 10.04 -16.02 -4.15
CA PHE A 108 9.93 -17.46 -3.90
C PHE A 108 9.42 -18.20 -5.14
N TRP A 109 8.31 -17.77 -5.73
CA TRP A 109 7.72 -18.44 -6.88
C TRP A 109 8.54 -18.33 -8.16
N THR A 110 9.28 -17.23 -8.37
CA THR A 110 10.00 -17.02 -9.64
C THR A 110 11.48 -17.38 -9.58
N ARG A 111 12.11 -17.25 -8.40
CA ARG A 111 13.55 -17.40 -8.24
C ARG A 111 13.94 -18.44 -7.16
N GLY A 112 12.98 -19.04 -6.48
CA GLY A 112 13.23 -19.98 -5.40
C GLY A 112 13.92 -19.35 -4.18
N VAL A 113 13.71 -18.05 -3.93
CA VAL A 113 14.21 -17.40 -2.71
C VAL A 113 13.44 -17.97 -1.52
N PRO A 114 14.13 -18.55 -0.52
CA PRO A 114 13.44 -19.16 0.61
C PRO A 114 12.56 -18.15 1.38
N LEU A 115 11.38 -18.58 1.76
CA LEU A 115 10.52 -17.85 2.70
C LEU A 115 10.92 -18.17 4.15
N PRO A 116 10.56 -17.32 5.14
CA PRO A 116 10.69 -17.65 6.55
C PRO A 116 10.02 -18.99 6.90
N ALA A 117 10.50 -19.64 7.97
CA ALA A 117 9.93 -20.90 8.42
C ALA A 117 8.45 -20.76 8.80
N GLY A 118 7.64 -21.77 8.45
CA GLY A 118 6.21 -21.82 8.68
C GLY A 118 5.41 -21.88 7.37
N LYS A 119 4.08 -21.91 7.50
CA LYS A 119 3.17 -21.81 6.36
C LYS A 119 3.09 -20.35 5.91
N PRO A 120 3.45 -20.00 4.67
CA PRO A 120 3.38 -18.61 4.23
C PRO A 120 1.94 -18.11 4.10
N ILE A 121 1.70 -16.89 4.53
CA ILE A 121 0.46 -16.15 4.34
C ILE A 121 0.79 -14.70 4.00
N VAL A 122 0.02 -14.07 3.13
CA VAL A 122 0.15 -12.64 2.86
C VAL A 122 -1.00 -11.89 3.53
N LEU A 123 -0.68 -10.79 4.21
CA LEU A 123 -1.65 -9.91 4.84
C LEU A 123 -1.67 -8.59 4.07
N THR A 124 -2.76 -8.29 3.37
CA THR A 124 -2.96 -7.01 2.67
C THR A 124 -3.93 -6.12 3.43
N PHE A 125 -3.64 -4.82 3.43
CA PHE A 125 -4.42 -3.79 4.11
C PHE A 125 -4.81 -2.74 3.09
N ASP A 126 -6.10 -2.67 2.76
CA ASP A 126 -6.59 -1.82 1.69
C ASP A 126 -6.90 -0.40 2.17
N ASN A 127 -6.78 0.58 1.28
CA ASN A 127 -7.13 1.99 1.38
C ASN A 127 -6.17 2.93 2.13
N GLY A 128 -5.37 2.50 3.09
CA GLY A 128 -4.48 3.39 3.84
C GLY A 128 -5.13 4.03 5.07
N TYR A 129 -5.88 3.29 5.85
CA TYR A 129 -6.53 3.78 7.07
C TYR A 129 -5.54 3.92 8.23
N GLN A 130 -5.69 4.99 9.02
CA GLN A 130 -4.85 5.24 10.19
C GLN A 130 -4.81 4.06 11.18
N SER A 131 -5.90 3.31 11.30
CA SER A 131 -6.00 2.15 12.18
C SER A 131 -5.06 1.00 11.81
N GLN A 132 -4.58 0.94 10.59
CA GLN A 132 -3.58 -0.03 10.16
C GLN A 132 -2.22 0.25 10.82
N TYR A 133 -1.87 1.53 10.97
CA TYR A 133 -0.69 1.93 11.74
C TYR A 133 -0.90 1.77 13.25
N SER A 134 -2.00 2.29 13.80
CA SER A 134 -2.20 2.35 15.24
C SER A 134 -2.51 0.99 15.87
N ASN A 135 -3.15 0.07 15.15
CA ASN A 135 -3.65 -1.18 15.70
C ASN A 135 -3.05 -2.44 15.03
N ALA A 136 -2.82 -2.45 13.71
CA ALA A 136 -2.26 -3.63 13.07
C ALA A 136 -0.73 -3.70 13.18
N LEU A 137 -0.01 -2.60 12.92
CA LEU A 137 1.46 -2.58 12.97
C LEU A 137 2.02 -3.08 14.32
N PRO A 138 1.54 -2.65 15.52
CA PRO A 138 2.08 -3.12 16.78
C PRO A 138 1.92 -4.64 16.96
N VAL A 139 0.78 -5.19 16.58
CA VAL A 139 0.50 -6.63 16.67
C VAL A 139 1.44 -7.42 15.77
N LEU A 140 1.56 -7.03 14.51
CA LEU A 140 2.44 -7.73 13.56
C LEU A 140 3.91 -7.60 13.94
N LYS A 141 4.35 -6.41 14.38
CA LYS A 141 5.71 -6.16 14.86
C LYS A 141 6.09 -7.06 16.04
N GLN A 142 5.19 -7.23 17.02
CA GLN A 142 5.40 -8.13 18.16
C GLN A 142 5.58 -9.58 17.74
N MET A 143 4.99 -9.98 16.62
CA MET A 143 5.10 -11.34 16.07
C MET A 143 6.31 -11.51 15.14
N GLY A 144 7.00 -10.44 14.76
CA GLY A 144 8.02 -10.44 13.71
C GLY A 144 7.40 -10.60 12.32
N TRP A 145 6.15 -10.17 12.14
CA TRP A 145 5.38 -10.29 10.91
C TRP A 145 5.30 -8.94 10.17
N VAL A 146 5.01 -9.02 8.89
CA VAL A 146 4.89 -7.88 7.98
C VAL A 146 3.51 -7.83 7.35
N GLY A 147 3.16 -6.67 6.78
CA GLY A 147 1.94 -6.47 6.00
C GLY A 147 2.27 -5.88 4.63
N ASN A 148 1.24 -5.74 3.80
CA ASN A 148 1.27 -5.09 2.49
C ASN A 148 0.22 -4.01 2.50
N GLU A 149 0.64 -2.75 2.39
CA GLU A 149 -0.25 -1.60 2.41
C GLU A 149 -0.70 -1.25 1.00
N MET A 150 -1.97 -1.47 0.67
CA MET A 150 -2.59 -1.15 -0.62
C MET A 150 -3.23 0.24 -0.55
N MET A 151 -2.42 1.28 -0.65
CA MET A 151 -2.81 2.64 -0.36
C MET A 151 -3.58 3.31 -1.51
N GLN A 152 -4.76 3.90 -1.24
CA GLN A 152 -5.31 4.97 -2.07
C GLN A 152 -4.79 6.34 -1.58
N LEU A 153 -4.52 7.26 -2.50
CA LEU A 153 -3.85 8.52 -2.14
C LEU A 153 -4.81 9.58 -1.63
N THR A 154 -6.06 9.53 -2.07
CA THR A 154 -7.11 10.53 -1.72
C THR A 154 -8.47 9.87 -1.51
N GLY A 155 -9.43 10.60 -0.97
CA GLY A 155 -10.82 10.15 -0.92
C GLY A 155 -11.19 9.22 0.23
N LEU A 156 -10.33 9.07 1.25
CA LEU A 156 -10.69 8.32 2.46
C LEU A 156 -11.82 9.01 3.22
N PRO A 157 -12.78 8.26 3.80
CA PRO A 157 -13.80 8.84 4.66
C PRO A 157 -13.16 9.58 5.85
N PRO A 158 -13.56 10.83 6.15
CA PRO A 158 -13.00 11.60 7.27
C PRO A 158 -13.09 10.88 8.62
N SER A 159 -14.13 10.05 8.81
CA SER A 159 -14.36 9.27 10.03
C SER A 159 -13.27 8.23 10.35
N GLN A 160 -12.45 7.85 9.37
CA GLN A 160 -11.43 6.83 9.57
C GLN A 160 -10.00 7.38 9.51
N GLY A 161 -9.83 8.58 9.01
CA GLY A 161 -8.52 9.19 8.80
C GLY A 161 -7.63 8.40 7.83
N GLY A 162 -6.75 9.09 7.13
CA GLY A 162 -5.71 8.46 6.32
C GLY A 162 -4.40 8.36 7.09
N LEU A 163 -3.51 7.51 6.61
CA LEU A 163 -2.14 7.44 7.09
C LEU A 163 -1.40 8.77 6.81
N SER A 164 -0.74 9.31 7.81
CA SER A 164 0.20 10.42 7.62
C SER A 164 1.52 9.93 7.05
N ASP A 165 2.34 10.84 6.49
CA ASP A 165 3.68 10.51 6.01
C ASP A 165 4.56 9.80 7.03
N SER A 166 4.53 10.26 8.27
CA SER A 166 5.31 9.64 9.33
C SER A 166 4.84 8.23 9.65
N GLN A 167 3.54 7.98 9.57
CA GLN A 167 2.96 6.65 9.77
C GLN A 167 3.30 5.71 8.63
N ILE A 168 3.22 6.16 7.36
CA ILE A 168 3.65 5.36 6.20
C ILE A 168 5.13 5.00 6.30
N ARG A 169 6.00 5.97 6.66
CA ARG A 169 7.42 5.69 6.88
C ARG A 169 7.65 4.71 8.03
N ALA A 170 6.81 4.73 9.06
CA ALA A 170 6.90 3.76 10.14
C ALA A 170 6.46 2.35 9.73
N LEU A 171 5.43 2.21 8.87
CA LEU A 171 5.06 0.93 8.25
C LEU A 171 6.23 0.37 7.43
N ILE A 172 6.81 1.18 6.55
CA ILE A 172 7.98 0.80 5.72
C ILE A 172 9.17 0.40 6.61
N ALA A 173 9.49 1.18 7.64
CA ALA A 173 10.56 0.86 8.59
C ALA A 173 10.27 -0.42 9.40
N GLY A 174 9.00 -0.76 9.58
CA GLY A 174 8.54 -2.02 10.15
C GLY A 174 8.61 -3.22 9.19
N GLY A 175 9.12 -3.03 7.97
CA GLY A 175 9.26 -4.08 6.95
C GLY A 175 8.00 -4.30 6.10
N TRP A 176 6.98 -3.44 6.23
CA TRP A 176 5.80 -3.52 5.38
C TRP A 176 6.13 -3.11 3.95
N GLU A 177 5.49 -3.77 3.01
CA GLU A 177 5.50 -3.39 1.61
C GLU A 177 4.49 -2.28 1.36
N LEU A 178 4.89 -1.25 0.60
CA LEU A 178 4.00 -0.15 0.21
C LEU A 178 3.59 -0.33 -1.24
N ASP A 179 2.31 -0.49 -1.45
CA ASP A 179 1.68 -0.67 -2.74
C ASP A 179 0.51 0.29 -2.93
N THR A 180 -0.32 0.11 -3.95
CA THR A 180 -1.36 1.10 -4.22
C THR A 180 -2.68 0.50 -4.68
N GLN A 181 -3.74 1.28 -4.44
CA GLN A 181 -5.10 1.07 -4.94
C GLN A 181 -5.54 2.25 -5.86
N GLY A 182 -4.56 2.98 -6.43
CA GLY A 182 -4.78 4.14 -7.28
C GLY A 182 -4.85 5.46 -6.51
N ILE A 183 -5.22 6.52 -7.22
CA ILE A 183 -5.30 7.88 -6.63
C ILE A 183 -6.51 8.00 -5.69
N SER A 184 -7.71 7.67 -6.16
CA SER A 184 -8.97 8.04 -5.50
C SER A 184 -9.97 6.91 -5.32
N HIS A 185 -9.55 5.66 -5.45
CA HIS A 185 -10.45 4.50 -5.43
C HIS A 185 -11.58 4.57 -6.48
N ALA A 186 -11.27 5.17 -7.64
CA ALA A 186 -12.23 5.28 -8.74
C ALA A 186 -12.53 3.88 -9.33
N ASP A 187 -13.73 3.71 -9.88
CA ASP A 187 -14.07 2.52 -10.64
C ASP A 187 -13.32 2.52 -11.99
N LEU A 188 -12.20 1.82 -12.03
CA LEU A 188 -11.25 1.86 -13.15
C LEU A 188 -11.83 1.38 -14.48
N ILE A 189 -12.82 0.48 -14.46
CA ILE A 189 -13.44 -0.05 -15.68
C ILE A 189 -14.38 0.96 -16.36
N ALA A 190 -14.83 1.98 -15.61
CA ALA A 190 -15.71 3.03 -16.09
C ALA A 190 -14.95 4.29 -16.58
N LEU A 191 -13.63 4.36 -16.41
CA LEU A 191 -12.86 5.56 -16.70
C LEU A 191 -12.47 5.66 -18.19
N PRO A 192 -12.40 6.87 -18.75
CA PRO A 192 -11.70 7.14 -20.00
C PRO A 192 -10.20 6.75 -19.88
N ALA A 193 -9.57 6.42 -21.00
CA ALA A 193 -8.18 5.94 -21.02
C ALA A 193 -7.18 6.90 -20.35
N SER A 194 -7.35 8.21 -20.53
CA SER A 194 -6.50 9.23 -19.90
C SER A 194 -6.61 9.24 -18.37
N GLU A 195 -7.83 9.10 -17.86
CA GLU A 195 -8.07 9.08 -16.41
C GLU A 195 -7.61 7.75 -15.81
N LEU A 196 -7.88 6.63 -16.48
CA LEU A 196 -7.34 5.32 -16.08
C LEU A 196 -5.81 5.36 -15.99
N HIS A 197 -5.15 5.96 -17.00
CA HIS A 197 -3.71 6.15 -16.98
C HIS A 197 -3.28 6.98 -15.76
N TYR A 198 -3.95 8.10 -15.48
CA TYR A 198 -3.65 8.94 -14.32
C TYR A 198 -3.79 8.18 -12.99
N GLN A 199 -4.91 7.46 -12.79
CA GLN A 199 -5.15 6.66 -11.58
C GLN A 199 -4.05 5.64 -11.32
N VAL A 200 -3.49 5.03 -12.37
CA VAL A 200 -2.52 3.95 -12.27
C VAL A 200 -1.08 4.48 -12.21
N PHE A 201 -0.67 5.26 -13.20
CA PHE A 201 0.72 5.72 -13.32
C PHE A 201 1.09 6.76 -12.27
N ALA A 202 0.21 7.75 -12.04
CA ALA A 202 0.51 8.81 -11.08
C ALA A 202 0.56 8.26 -9.65
N ALA A 203 -0.33 7.34 -9.27
CA ALA A 203 -0.29 6.73 -7.94
C ALA A 203 1.06 6.04 -7.68
N ARG A 204 1.50 5.19 -8.62
CA ARG A 204 2.79 4.51 -8.51
C ARG A 204 3.96 5.49 -8.43
N GLN A 205 3.99 6.46 -9.33
CA GLN A 205 5.08 7.44 -9.41
C GLN A 205 5.17 8.30 -8.14
N LEU A 206 4.04 8.83 -7.67
CA LEU A 206 3.98 9.67 -6.47
C LEU A 206 4.46 8.94 -5.22
N LEU A 207 4.01 7.70 -5.00
CA LEU A 207 4.44 6.91 -3.85
C LEU A 207 5.94 6.58 -3.93
N ARG A 208 6.44 6.16 -5.10
CA ARG A 208 7.87 5.89 -5.30
C ARG A 208 8.75 7.12 -5.07
N GLN A 209 8.34 8.27 -5.59
CA GLN A 209 9.08 9.53 -5.39
C GLN A 209 9.07 9.99 -3.94
N ARG A 210 7.93 9.84 -3.26
CA ARG A 210 7.76 10.35 -1.88
C ARG A 210 8.46 9.49 -0.83
N TYR A 211 8.46 8.18 -1.02
CA TYR A 211 8.96 7.23 0.00
C TYR A 211 10.25 6.53 -0.39
N GLY A 212 10.67 6.57 -1.65
CA GLY A 212 11.94 5.98 -2.12
C GLY A 212 11.93 4.45 -2.13
N VAL A 213 10.75 3.82 -2.16
CA VAL A 213 10.59 2.36 -2.14
C VAL A 213 9.95 1.85 -3.44
N PRO A 214 10.09 0.56 -3.78
CA PRO A 214 9.28 -0.06 -4.81
C PRO A 214 7.78 0.11 -4.50
N VAL A 215 6.96 0.17 -5.55
CA VAL A 215 5.49 0.11 -5.49
C VAL A 215 5.10 -0.78 -6.67
N ASP A 216 5.07 -2.07 -6.44
CA ASP A 216 5.07 -3.05 -7.52
C ASP A 216 3.77 -3.86 -7.61
N TRP A 217 2.86 -3.69 -6.64
CA TRP A 217 1.56 -4.36 -6.64
C TRP A 217 0.41 -3.36 -6.64
N PHE A 218 -0.73 -3.84 -7.12
CA PHE A 218 -1.94 -3.03 -7.22
C PHE A 218 -3.14 -3.81 -6.67
N ALA A 219 -3.99 -3.16 -5.88
CA ALA A 219 -5.30 -3.69 -5.52
C ALA A 219 -6.39 -2.99 -6.35
N TYR A 220 -7.28 -3.74 -6.99
CA TYR A 220 -8.34 -3.15 -7.78
C TYR A 220 -9.38 -2.47 -6.88
N PRO A 221 -9.67 -1.15 -7.07
CA PRO A 221 -10.78 -0.48 -6.39
C PRO A 221 -12.08 -1.27 -6.58
N SER A 222 -12.80 -1.51 -5.50
CA SER A 222 -14.02 -2.34 -5.45
C SER A 222 -13.85 -3.78 -5.99
N GLY A 223 -12.66 -4.13 -6.44
CA GLY A 223 -12.33 -5.40 -7.09
C GLY A 223 -12.57 -5.41 -8.60
N HIS A 224 -13.03 -4.30 -9.21
CA HIS A 224 -13.40 -4.23 -10.62
C HIS A 224 -12.17 -4.16 -11.53
N TYR A 225 -12.10 -5.03 -12.51
CA TYR A 225 -11.03 -5.04 -13.53
C TYR A 225 -11.49 -5.67 -14.84
N ASN A 226 -10.81 -5.27 -15.92
CA ASN A 226 -10.96 -5.82 -17.25
C ASN A 226 -9.59 -5.85 -17.98
N ALA A 227 -9.57 -6.31 -19.21
CA ALA A 227 -8.35 -6.40 -20.00
C ALA A 227 -7.64 -5.04 -20.19
N SER A 228 -8.40 -3.93 -20.31
CA SER A 228 -7.82 -2.59 -20.47
C SER A 228 -7.11 -2.14 -19.19
N VAL A 229 -7.73 -2.34 -18.03
CA VAL A 229 -7.12 -2.03 -16.71
C VAL A 229 -5.85 -2.85 -16.52
N ILE A 230 -5.88 -4.16 -16.79
CA ILE A 230 -4.71 -5.03 -16.68
C ILE A 230 -3.60 -4.59 -17.64
N ALA A 231 -3.92 -4.24 -18.88
CA ALA A 231 -2.93 -3.74 -19.83
C ALA A 231 -2.28 -2.44 -19.36
N THR A 232 -3.06 -1.54 -18.76
CA THR A 232 -2.56 -0.28 -18.19
C THR A 232 -1.62 -0.54 -17.00
N LEU A 233 -1.95 -1.47 -16.11
CA LEU A 233 -1.07 -1.87 -15.01
C LEU A 233 0.26 -2.46 -15.51
N LYS A 234 0.19 -3.33 -16.50
CA LYS A 234 1.39 -3.92 -17.16
C LYS A 234 2.27 -2.83 -17.77
N SER A 235 1.68 -1.88 -18.49
CA SER A 235 2.42 -0.76 -19.10
C SER A 235 3.01 0.21 -18.08
N ALA A 236 2.39 0.36 -16.91
CA ALA A 236 2.93 1.12 -15.79
C ALA A 236 4.07 0.39 -15.05
N GLY A 237 4.35 -0.87 -15.39
CA GLY A 237 5.44 -1.66 -14.82
C GLY A 237 5.13 -2.25 -13.44
N PHE A 238 3.86 -2.47 -13.11
CA PHE A 238 3.51 -3.27 -11.94
C PHE A 238 3.91 -4.74 -12.15
N ALA A 239 4.25 -5.41 -11.05
CA ALA A 239 4.59 -6.83 -11.05
C ALA A 239 3.34 -7.73 -11.06
N GLY A 240 2.25 -7.21 -10.51
CA GLY A 240 0.98 -7.90 -10.45
C GLY A 240 -0.09 -7.10 -9.72
N SER A 241 -1.23 -7.73 -9.52
CA SER A 241 -2.36 -7.17 -8.77
C SER A 241 -3.17 -8.23 -8.05
N VAL A 242 -3.85 -7.78 -7.00
CA VAL A 242 -4.69 -8.62 -6.16
C VAL A 242 -6.17 -8.29 -6.35
N THR A 243 -7.03 -9.30 -6.31
CA THR A 243 -8.48 -9.20 -6.55
C THR A 243 -9.28 -9.33 -5.27
N VAL A 244 -10.60 -9.28 -5.38
CA VAL A 244 -11.56 -9.62 -4.31
C VAL A 244 -12.14 -11.04 -4.46
N VAL A 245 -11.69 -11.78 -5.46
CA VAL A 245 -12.17 -13.16 -5.74
C VAL A 245 -11.57 -14.09 -4.69
N PRO A 246 -12.38 -14.89 -3.99
CA PRO A 246 -11.87 -15.83 -2.99
C PRO A 246 -11.03 -16.95 -3.61
N GLY A 247 -9.89 -17.25 -2.98
CA GLY A 247 -9.02 -18.35 -3.39
C GLY A 247 -7.63 -18.24 -2.78
N TRP A 248 -6.81 -19.26 -2.99
CA TRP A 248 -5.38 -19.22 -2.72
C TRP A 248 -4.65 -18.84 -4.00
N ALA A 249 -3.75 -17.90 -3.89
CA ALA A 249 -2.89 -17.54 -4.99
C ALA A 249 -1.85 -18.66 -5.25
N SER A 250 -1.61 -18.97 -6.51
CA SER A 250 -0.71 -20.03 -6.97
C SER A 250 0.33 -19.49 -7.95
N PRO A 251 1.53 -20.10 -8.05
CA PRO A 251 2.55 -19.65 -8.99
C PRO A 251 2.16 -19.80 -10.47
N GLY A 252 1.11 -20.59 -10.76
CA GLY A 252 0.54 -20.73 -12.11
C GLY A 252 -0.56 -19.71 -12.44
N ASP A 253 -0.96 -18.88 -11.50
CA ASP A 253 -1.98 -17.85 -11.74
C ASP A 253 -1.41 -16.69 -12.56
N ASP A 254 -2.28 -15.96 -13.25
CA ASP A 254 -1.93 -14.66 -13.81
C ASP A 254 -1.60 -13.71 -12.65
N PRO A 255 -0.38 -13.17 -12.56
CA PRO A 255 0.04 -12.31 -11.46
C PRO A 255 -0.81 -11.03 -11.34
N PHE A 256 -1.57 -10.68 -12.39
CA PHE A 256 -2.52 -9.56 -12.35
C PHE A 256 -3.93 -9.94 -11.90
N ARG A 257 -4.12 -11.15 -11.39
CA ARG A 257 -5.43 -11.64 -10.94
C ARG A 257 -5.32 -12.55 -9.70
N LEU A 258 -4.38 -12.23 -8.79
CA LEU A 258 -4.21 -13.05 -7.58
C LEU A 258 -5.45 -13.00 -6.70
N PRO A 259 -6.04 -14.13 -6.33
CA PRO A 259 -7.22 -14.20 -5.45
C PRO A 259 -6.87 -13.82 -4.02
N ARG A 260 -7.87 -13.31 -3.28
CA ARG A 260 -7.75 -12.98 -1.85
C ARG A 260 -8.95 -13.45 -1.05
N LEU A 261 -8.77 -13.71 0.25
CA LEU A 261 -9.85 -13.86 1.21
C LEU A 261 -10.14 -12.52 1.90
N ARG A 262 -11.34 -11.97 1.72
CA ARG A 262 -11.80 -10.80 2.48
C ARG A 262 -12.13 -11.21 3.91
N VAL A 263 -11.50 -10.55 4.89
CA VAL A 263 -11.79 -10.75 6.30
C VAL A 263 -12.76 -9.68 6.77
N LEU A 264 -13.88 -10.09 7.33
CA LEU A 264 -14.95 -9.21 7.81
C LEU A 264 -14.94 -9.16 9.35
N GLY A 265 -15.45 -8.05 9.90
CA GLY A 265 -15.72 -7.95 11.33
C GLY A 265 -16.68 -9.01 11.82
N GLY A 266 -16.51 -9.48 13.05
CA GLY A 266 -17.24 -10.59 13.61
C GLY A 266 -16.72 -11.99 13.19
N THR A 267 -15.63 -12.04 12.41
CA THR A 267 -15.00 -13.32 12.05
C THR A 267 -14.14 -13.83 13.20
N SER A 268 -14.61 -14.83 13.94
CA SER A 268 -13.84 -15.44 15.02
C SER A 268 -12.53 -16.06 14.50
N PRO A 269 -11.50 -16.24 15.36
CA PRO A 269 -10.25 -16.88 14.97
C PRO A 269 -10.43 -18.27 14.35
N SER A 270 -11.31 -19.10 14.89
CA SER A 270 -11.63 -20.43 14.34
C SER A 270 -12.35 -20.34 12.99
N ALA A 271 -13.27 -19.39 12.84
CA ALA A 271 -13.95 -19.15 11.57
C ALA A 271 -12.98 -18.69 10.48
N LEU A 272 -12.00 -17.82 10.82
CA LEU A 272 -10.98 -17.41 9.88
C LEU A 272 -10.14 -18.60 9.39
N LEU A 273 -9.66 -19.46 10.28
CA LEU A 273 -8.93 -20.66 9.91
C LEU A 273 -9.75 -21.60 9.01
N ALA A 274 -11.02 -21.77 9.32
CA ALA A 274 -11.95 -22.57 8.51
C ALA A 274 -12.19 -21.95 7.12
N GLN A 275 -12.36 -20.63 7.04
CA GLN A 275 -12.52 -19.91 5.77
C GLN A 275 -11.26 -20.04 4.90
N ILE A 276 -10.05 -19.86 5.47
CA ILE A 276 -8.80 -20.06 4.74
C ILE A 276 -8.75 -21.48 4.15
N ALA A 277 -9.08 -22.50 4.93
CA ALA A 277 -9.08 -23.88 4.45
C ALA A 277 -10.15 -24.14 3.37
N SER A 278 -11.33 -23.54 3.49
CA SER A 278 -12.46 -23.78 2.57
C SER A 278 -12.25 -23.22 1.16
N ILE A 279 -11.40 -22.20 1.01
CA ILE A 279 -11.11 -21.59 -0.30
C ILE A 279 -9.85 -22.17 -0.97
N GLN A 280 -9.19 -23.14 -0.34
CA GLN A 280 -8.08 -23.85 -0.96
C GLN A 280 -8.58 -24.68 -2.14
N GLY A 281 -8.04 -24.47 -3.34
CA GLY A 281 -8.51 -25.13 -4.56
C GLY A 281 -9.73 -24.47 -5.22
N ALA A 282 -10.12 -23.27 -4.80
CA ALA A 282 -11.09 -22.46 -5.53
C ALA A 282 -10.62 -22.19 -6.98
N ALA A 283 -11.56 -21.97 -7.88
CA ALA A 283 -11.27 -21.65 -9.27
C ALA A 283 -10.43 -20.35 -9.37
N PRO A 284 -9.54 -20.24 -10.37
CA PRO A 284 -8.80 -18.99 -10.63
C PRO A 284 -9.75 -17.81 -10.84
N ALA A 285 -9.26 -16.60 -10.50
CA ALA A 285 -10.03 -15.39 -10.73
C ALA A 285 -10.40 -15.23 -12.23
N PRO A 286 -11.63 -14.78 -12.55
CA PRO A 286 -12.10 -14.66 -13.93
C PRO A 286 -11.28 -13.63 -14.71
N LEU A 287 -11.45 -13.62 -16.04
CA LEU A 287 -10.72 -12.65 -16.92
C LEU A 287 -11.15 -11.21 -16.67
N THR A 288 -12.38 -10.99 -16.23
CA THR A 288 -12.96 -9.69 -15.90
C THR A 288 -13.79 -9.84 -14.63
N TYR A 289 -13.87 -8.76 -13.85
CA TYR A 289 -14.72 -8.68 -12.67
C TYR A 289 -15.39 -7.30 -12.64
N PRO A 290 -16.76 -7.24 -12.81
CA PRO A 290 -17.51 -5.99 -12.95
C PRO A 290 -17.69 -5.27 -11.63
#